data_de485a28f3014a508b881db766586d2b
#
_entry.id   de485a28f3014a508b881db766586d2b
#
_cell.length_a   1.000
_cell.length_b   1.000
_cell.length_c   1.000
_cell.angle_alpha   90.00
_cell.angle_beta   90.00
_cell.angle_gamma   90.00
#
_symmetry.space_group_name_H-M   'P 1'
#
loop_
_entity.id
_entity.type
_entity.pdbx_description
1 polymer ?
#
loop_
_entity_poly.entity_id
_entity_poly.type
_entity_poly.pdbx_seq_one_letter_code
_entity_poly.pdbx_strand_id
1 'polypeptide(L)'
;VRQRPCVVRLVDASGRPRAGVRVEAVQVRHAFPFGDMVWPLDAMAREGRWDSPRARAWRQRFAEMFNAATHLCYWTERPRHDASKTEERQGEVRVENFAQTVEWSLAHGMRAKGHPLFWSIPKAVPDWVRRYDHATAWKFAEVRVRSLVARFRGRIPVWDAVNEPMWEAAFKNLASRQWPHLETLDNLVEYIAPILRWGREEDPAAQFLLNDYGMETDYPNPLTGNDGSTVTAASQRKRYLALVRALQDAGVAPDGVGLQSHTGW
;
A
#
# COMPACT_ATOMS: atom_id res chain seq x y z
N VAL A 1 -21.07 -7.52 -11.71
CA VAL A 1 -21.82 -7.05 -10.53
C VAL A 1 -22.07 -8.26 -9.64
N ARG A 2 -21.53 -8.28 -8.42
CA ARG A 2 -21.81 -9.35 -7.44
C ARG A 2 -23.08 -8.96 -6.67
N GLN A 3 -24.22 -9.46 -7.13
CA GLN A 3 -25.46 -9.38 -6.39
C GLN A 3 -25.60 -10.60 -5.48
N ARG A 4 -25.94 -10.38 -4.23
CA ARG A 4 -26.33 -11.47 -3.31
C ARG A 4 -27.79 -11.26 -2.95
N PRO A 5 -28.61 -12.32 -2.92
CA PRO A 5 -29.96 -12.20 -2.43
C PRO A 5 -29.95 -11.78 -0.96
N CYS A 6 -30.75 -10.78 -0.64
CA CYS A 6 -30.97 -10.33 0.73
C CYS A 6 -32.42 -10.64 1.08
N VAL A 7 -32.62 -11.39 2.16
CA VAL A 7 -33.97 -11.71 2.67
C VAL A 7 -34.23 -10.85 3.90
N VAL A 8 -35.21 -9.96 3.81
CA VAL A 8 -35.69 -9.14 4.93
C VAL A 8 -36.98 -9.76 5.46
N ARG A 9 -36.95 -10.25 6.70
CA ARG A 9 -38.14 -10.78 7.37
C ARG A 9 -38.69 -9.71 8.31
N LEU A 10 -39.93 -9.28 8.02
CA LEU A 10 -40.64 -8.34 8.88
C LEU A 10 -41.47 -9.11 9.90
N VAL A 11 -41.32 -8.75 11.16
CA VAL A 11 -42.04 -9.35 12.28
C VAL A 11 -42.61 -8.25 13.17
N ASP A 12 -43.69 -8.56 13.89
CA ASP A 12 -44.25 -7.70 14.94
C ASP A 12 -43.41 -7.82 16.25
N ALA A 13 -43.79 -7.08 17.27
CA ALA A 13 -43.11 -7.09 18.57
C ALA A 13 -43.14 -8.48 19.27
N SER A 14 -44.03 -9.39 18.83
CA SER A 14 -44.12 -10.76 19.33
C SER A 14 -43.35 -11.76 18.44
N GLY A 15 -42.62 -11.31 17.42
CA GLY A 15 -41.88 -12.14 16.50
C GLY A 15 -42.68 -12.81 15.40
N ARG A 16 -43.97 -12.47 15.22
CA ARG A 16 -44.85 -13.05 14.18
C ARG A 16 -44.64 -12.34 12.84
N PRO A 17 -44.66 -13.08 11.71
CA PRO A 17 -44.53 -12.48 10.40
C PRO A 17 -45.61 -11.43 10.13
N ARG A 18 -45.21 -10.30 9.54
CA ARG A 18 -46.10 -9.21 9.19
C ARG A 18 -46.20 -9.08 7.67
N ALA A 19 -47.38 -9.31 7.13
CA ALA A 19 -47.67 -9.19 5.71
C ALA A 19 -48.16 -7.79 5.34
N GLY A 20 -48.09 -7.40 4.07
CA GLY A 20 -48.65 -6.17 3.54
C GLY A 20 -47.89 -4.88 3.91
N VAL A 21 -46.72 -4.98 4.44
CA VAL A 21 -45.85 -3.82 4.78
C VAL A 21 -45.01 -3.42 3.59
N ARG A 22 -45.06 -2.16 3.17
CA ARG A 22 -44.11 -1.61 2.18
C ARG A 22 -42.77 -1.43 2.82
N VAL A 23 -41.73 -1.96 2.18
CA VAL A 23 -40.34 -1.81 2.61
C VAL A 23 -39.61 -0.97 1.58
N GLU A 24 -38.90 0.05 2.05
CA GLU A 24 -37.94 0.80 1.26
C GLU A 24 -36.53 0.47 1.78
N ALA A 25 -35.67 0.01 0.88
CA ALA A 25 -34.27 -0.31 1.22
C ALA A 25 -33.34 0.61 0.45
N VAL A 26 -32.56 1.41 1.18
CA VAL A 26 -31.56 2.29 0.62
C VAL A 26 -30.17 1.79 1.04
N GLN A 27 -29.32 1.50 0.06
CA GLN A 27 -27.94 1.15 0.34
C GLN A 27 -27.16 2.43 0.71
N VAL A 28 -26.79 2.55 1.98
CA VAL A 28 -26.02 3.70 2.49
C VAL A 28 -24.50 3.46 2.47
N ARG A 29 -24.07 2.19 2.36
CA ARG A 29 -22.66 1.80 2.32
C ARG A 29 -22.49 0.45 1.63
N HIS A 30 -21.41 0.27 0.87
CA HIS A 30 -21.05 -1.03 0.29
C HIS A 30 -19.81 -1.60 1.00
N ALA A 31 -19.67 -2.94 1.01
CA ALA A 31 -18.57 -3.62 1.67
C ALA A 31 -17.28 -3.60 0.83
N PHE A 32 -17.37 -3.37 -0.47
CA PHE A 32 -16.21 -3.27 -1.35
C PHE A 32 -15.42 -1.99 -1.01
N PRO A 33 -14.09 -2.08 -0.68
CA PRO A 33 -13.27 -0.91 -0.47
C PRO A 33 -13.12 -0.14 -1.78
N PHE A 34 -13.63 1.09 -1.80
CA PHE A 34 -13.49 2.03 -2.89
C PHE A 34 -12.85 3.28 -2.33
N GLY A 35 -11.68 3.65 -2.83
CA GLY A 35 -10.88 4.70 -2.22
C GLY A 35 -9.87 5.31 -3.16
N ASP A 36 -9.17 6.31 -2.64
CA ASP A 36 -8.09 7.00 -3.33
C ASP A 36 -6.97 7.37 -2.35
N MET A 37 -5.88 7.92 -2.87
CA MET A 37 -4.76 8.43 -2.09
C MET A 37 -5.09 9.78 -1.44
N VAL A 38 -4.63 9.96 -0.19
CA VAL A 38 -4.87 11.21 0.57
C VAL A 38 -3.69 12.20 0.51
N TRP A 39 -2.76 12.06 -0.41
CA TRP A 39 -1.57 12.91 -0.51
C TRP A 39 -1.79 14.42 -0.48
N PRO A 40 -2.89 15.01 -1.09
CA PRO A 40 -3.12 16.44 -0.96
C PRO A 40 -3.37 16.85 0.49
N LEU A 41 -3.92 15.93 1.28
CA LEU A 41 -4.21 16.16 2.68
C LEU A 41 -2.94 16.12 3.54
N ASP A 42 -1.98 15.25 3.20
CA ASP A 42 -0.66 15.23 3.82
C ASP A 42 0.06 16.57 3.68
N ALA A 43 0.02 17.15 2.47
CA ALA A 43 0.59 18.46 2.20
C ALA A 43 -0.08 19.55 3.03
N MET A 44 -1.41 19.54 3.09
CA MET A 44 -2.18 20.52 3.88
C MET A 44 -1.91 20.40 5.37
N ALA A 45 -1.74 19.16 5.88
CA ALA A 45 -1.39 18.90 7.28
C ALA A 45 0.01 19.47 7.60
N ARG A 46 1.00 19.18 6.76
CA ARG A 46 2.38 19.66 6.94
C ARG A 46 2.49 21.18 6.92
N GLU A 47 1.69 21.84 6.10
CA GLU A 47 1.68 23.30 5.98
C GLU A 47 0.83 24.01 7.05
N GLY A 48 0.30 23.26 8.03
CA GLY A 48 -0.58 23.81 9.06
C GLY A 48 -1.94 24.26 8.54
N ARG A 49 -2.32 23.83 7.33
CA ARG A 49 -3.57 24.21 6.65
C ARG A 49 -4.70 23.18 6.79
N TRP A 50 -4.59 22.30 7.76
CA TRP A 50 -5.59 21.24 8.00
C TRP A 50 -7.01 21.79 8.14
N ASP A 51 -7.20 22.89 8.86
CA ASP A 51 -8.49 23.52 9.10
C ASP A 51 -8.85 24.64 8.11
N SER A 52 -8.10 24.77 7.03
CA SER A 52 -8.44 25.71 5.96
C SER A 52 -9.78 25.30 5.29
N PRO A 53 -10.53 26.27 4.72
CA PRO A 53 -11.76 25.97 3.97
C PRO A 53 -11.54 24.91 2.88
N ARG A 54 -10.40 24.99 2.18
CA ARG A 54 -10.02 24.03 1.14
C ARG A 54 -9.82 22.61 1.68
N ALA A 55 -9.10 22.47 2.80
CA ALA A 55 -8.87 21.18 3.41
C ALA A 55 -10.15 20.55 3.96
N ARG A 56 -11.03 21.36 4.57
CA ARG A 56 -12.36 20.90 5.02
C ARG A 56 -13.22 20.44 3.86
N ALA A 57 -13.32 21.23 2.79
CA ALA A 57 -14.10 20.87 1.61
C ALA A 57 -13.55 19.59 0.94
N TRP A 58 -12.21 19.44 0.87
CA TRP A 58 -11.58 18.25 0.31
C TRP A 58 -11.93 17.00 1.16
N ARG A 59 -11.77 17.07 2.49
CA ARG A 59 -12.10 15.98 3.40
C ARG A 59 -13.57 15.57 3.33
N GLN A 60 -14.46 16.55 3.27
CA GLN A 60 -15.89 16.30 3.12
C GLN A 60 -16.18 15.55 1.82
N ARG A 61 -15.69 16.04 0.69
CA ARG A 61 -15.92 15.39 -0.62
C ARG A 61 -15.34 13.98 -0.67
N PHE A 62 -14.15 13.79 -0.12
CA PHE A 62 -13.53 12.47 -0.07
C PHE A 62 -14.38 11.50 0.76
N ALA A 63 -14.87 11.91 1.91
CA ALA A 63 -15.70 11.09 2.79
C ALA A 63 -17.08 10.78 2.19
N GLU A 64 -17.63 11.67 1.35
CA GLU A 64 -18.88 11.43 0.61
C GLU A 64 -18.69 10.38 -0.51
N MET A 65 -17.50 10.29 -1.11
CA MET A 65 -17.23 9.43 -2.27
C MET A 65 -16.65 8.08 -1.90
N PHE A 66 -15.79 8.01 -0.87
CA PHE A 66 -14.93 6.88 -0.59
C PHE A 66 -15.19 6.26 0.78
N ASN A 67 -14.96 4.94 0.88
CA ASN A 67 -15.01 4.18 2.12
C ASN A 67 -13.66 3.54 2.47
N ALA A 68 -12.61 3.87 1.70
CA ALA A 68 -11.23 3.47 1.94
C ALA A 68 -10.30 4.64 1.59
N ALA A 69 -9.12 4.67 2.22
CA ALA A 69 -8.12 5.70 1.99
C ALA A 69 -6.72 5.10 1.99
N THR A 70 -5.89 5.45 1.00
CA THR A 70 -4.48 5.07 0.94
C THR A 70 -3.62 6.21 1.46
N HIS A 71 -2.89 5.93 2.52
CA HIS A 71 -2.02 6.87 3.24
C HIS A 71 -0.58 6.63 2.86
N LEU A 72 0.14 7.71 2.51
CA LEU A 72 1.51 7.62 2.03
C LEU A 72 2.52 7.74 3.18
N CYS A 73 3.44 6.79 3.24
CA CYS A 73 4.52 6.77 4.24
C CYS A 73 5.87 6.43 3.60
N TYR A 74 6.24 7.11 2.54
CA TYR A 74 7.55 6.91 1.90
C TYR A 74 8.69 7.08 2.90
N TRP A 75 9.72 6.25 2.81
CA TRP A 75 10.97 6.49 3.56
C TRP A 75 11.55 7.83 3.15
N THR A 76 11.78 7.98 1.85
CA THR A 76 11.93 9.25 1.13
C THR A 76 11.33 9.08 -0.27
N GLU A 77 11.03 10.15 -0.98
CA GLU A 77 10.80 10.13 -2.42
C GLU A 77 11.25 11.46 -3.01
N ARG A 78 12.29 11.43 -3.80
CA ARG A 78 12.83 12.65 -4.40
C ARG A 78 12.47 12.73 -5.87
N PRO A 79 12.07 13.92 -6.32
CA PRO A 79 11.88 15.20 -5.63
C PRO A 79 10.46 15.44 -5.10
N ARG A 80 9.62 14.40 -5.06
CA ARG A 80 8.17 14.53 -4.83
C ARG A 80 7.75 14.18 -3.39
N HIS A 81 6.48 14.47 -3.07
CA HIS A 81 5.78 14.01 -1.87
C HIS A 81 6.48 14.34 -0.54
N ASP A 82 7.00 15.56 -0.40
CA ASP A 82 7.71 15.99 0.81
C ASP A 82 6.94 15.73 2.11
N ALA A 83 5.63 15.90 2.09
CA ALA A 83 4.79 15.70 3.25
C ALA A 83 4.65 14.24 3.68
N SER A 84 4.90 13.30 2.76
CA SER A 84 4.76 11.86 2.98
C SER A 84 6.09 11.18 3.30
N LYS A 85 7.22 11.92 3.33
CA LYS A 85 8.53 11.41 3.69
C LYS A 85 8.63 11.22 5.19
N THR A 86 8.93 10.01 5.62
CA THR A 86 8.93 9.68 7.05
C THR A 86 10.30 9.80 7.72
N GLU A 87 11.41 9.70 6.98
CA GLU A 87 12.76 9.80 7.53
C GLU A 87 13.78 10.24 6.47
N GLU A 88 13.68 11.48 6.01
CA GLU A 88 14.63 12.04 5.04
C GLU A 88 16.04 12.20 5.60
N ARG A 89 16.14 12.48 6.93
CA ARG A 89 17.39 12.52 7.68
C ARG A 89 17.41 11.42 8.71
N GLN A 90 18.57 10.81 8.91
CA GLN A 90 18.76 9.72 9.85
C GLN A 90 18.32 10.09 11.27
N GLY A 91 17.38 9.28 11.83
CA GLY A 91 16.85 9.48 13.17
C GLY A 91 15.77 10.56 13.29
N GLU A 92 15.51 11.34 12.25
CA GLU A 92 14.43 12.32 12.23
C GLU A 92 13.14 11.69 11.67
N VAL A 93 12.51 10.82 12.46
CA VAL A 93 11.27 10.14 12.05
C VAL A 93 10.09 11.10 12.18
N ARG A 94 9.38 11.30 11.07
CA ARG A 94 8.23 12.22 10.94
C ARG A 94 7.03 11.44 10.42
N VAL A 95 6.11 11.11 11.29
CA VAL A 95 4.90 10.36 10.95
C VAL A 95 3.62 11.08 11.40
N GLU A 96 3.73 12.33 11.84
CA GLU A 96 2.62 13.12 12.38
C GLU A 96 1.55 13.38 11.32
N ASN A 97 1.94 13.79 10.11
CA ASN A 97 1.00 14.02 9.01
C ASN A 97 0.31 12.71 8.61
N PHE A 98 1.09 11.63 8.47
CA PHE A 98 0.56 10.31 8.19
C PHE A 98 -0.42 9.86 9.28
N ALA A 99 -0.07 10.01 10.55
CA ALA A 99 -0.94 9.68 11.67
C ALA A 99 -2.24 10.51 11.64
N GLN A 100 -2.15 11.81 11.37
CA GLN A 100 -3.30 12.71 11.32
C GLN A 100 -4.28 12.31 10.21
N THR A 101 -3.77 11.96 9.03
CA THR A 101 -4.63 11.52 7.91
C THR A 101 -5.25 10.15 8.19
N VAL A 102 -4.52 9.22 8.81
CA VAL A 102 -5.04 7.91 9.23
C VAL A 102 -6.17 8.08 10.24
N GLU A 103 -5.95 8.84 11.32
CA GLU A 103 -6.98 9.08 12.34
C GLU A 103 -8.24 9.73 11.75
N TRP A 104 -8.06 10.69 10.84
CA TRP A 104 -9.18 11.30 10.14
C TRP A 104 -9.99 10.27 9.35
N SER A 105 -9.35 9.40 8.58
CA SER A 105 -10.05 8.40 7.78
C SER A 105 -10.78 7.39 8.65
N LEU A 106 -10.16 6.95 9.74
CA LEU A 106 -10.78 6.03 10.71
C LEU A 106 -12.00 6.66 11.40
N ALA A 107 -11.90 7.94 11.81
CA ALA A 107 -13.02 8.68 12.39
C ALA A 107 -14.23 8.80 11.45
N HIS A 108 -14.01 8.72 10.12
CA HIS A 108 -15.05 8.68 9.10
C HIS A 108 -15.43 7.24 8.70
N GLY A 109 -14.97 6.25 9.43
CA GLY A 109 -15.25 4.84 9.22
C GLY A 109 -14.68 4.28 7.92
N MET A 110 -13.63 4.86 7.37
CA MET A 110 -12.95 4.36 6.18
C MET A 110 -11.97 3.25 6.56
N ARG A 111 -11.70 2.35 5.62
CA ARG A 111 -10.61 1.38 5.74
C ARG A 111 -9.30 2.06 5.34
N ALA A 112 -8.35 2.12 6.26
CA ALA A 112 -7.03 2.67 5.98
C ALA A 112 -6.13 1.64 5.31
N LYS A 113 -5.32 2.09 4.35
CA LYS A 113 -4.23 1.34 3.72
C LYS A 113 -2.94 2.15 3.80
N GLY A 114 -1.85 1.56 4.28
CA GLY A 114 -0.52 2.19 4.30
C GLY A 114 0.27 1.88 3.03
N HIS A 115 0.93 2.90 2.46
CA HIS A 115 1.70 2.76 1.21
C HIS A 115 2.97 3.61 1.21
N PRO A 116 4.12 3.02 0.87
CA PRO A 116 4.51 1.63 1.06
C PRO A 116 5.34 1.48 2.33
N LEU A 117 5.42 0.26 2.90
CA LEU A 117 6.39 -0.01 3.96
C LEU A 117 7.80 0.04 3.42
N PHE A 118 8.03 -0.56 2.25
CA PHE A 118 9.34 -0.59 1.62
C PHE A 118 9.27 -0.43 0.10
N TRP A 119 10.18 0.39 -0.44
CA TRP A 119 10.39 0.58 -1.86
C TRP A 119 11.89 0.79 -2.09
N SER A 120 12.54 -0.16 -2.76
CA SER A 120 14.01 -0.24 -2.81
C SER A 120 14.66 0.64 -3.86
N ILE A 121 13.90 1.35 -4.68
CA ILE A 121 14.49 2.16 -5.75
C ILE A 121 15.28 3.35 -5.20
N PRO A 122 16.28 3.83 -5.95
CA PRO A 122 17.18 4.89 -5.48
C PRO A 122 16.49 6.19 -5.03
N LYS A 123 15.37 6.57 -5.66
CA LYS A 123 14.64 7.78 -5.26
C LYS A 123 13.87 7.62 -3.94
N ALA A 124 13.56 6.37 -3.54
CA ALA A 124 12.78 6.07 -2.36
C ALA A 124 13.61 5.65 -1.14
N VAL A 125 14.90 5.45 -1.31
CA VAL A 125 15.84 5.16 -0.23
C VAL A 125 16.60 6.44 0.15
N PRO A 126 16.60 6.85 1.42
CA PRO A 126 17.29 8.07 1.85
C PRO A 126 18.78 8.07 1.56
N ASP A 127 19.36 9.23 1.24
CA ASP A 127 20.78 9.34 0.92
C ASP A 127 21.69 8.94 2.07
N TRP A 128 21.25 9.12 3.32
CA TRP A 128 22.02 8.72 4.47
C TRP A 128 22.17 7.20 4.58
N VAL A 129 21.18 6.39 4.13
CA VAL A 129 21.24 4.92 4.09
C VAL A 129 22.37 4.46 3.15
N ARG A 130 22.60 5.19 2.07
CA ARG A 130 23.60 4.85 1.05
C ARG A 130 25.05 4.98 1.52
N ARG A 131 25.27 5.50 2.73
CA ARG A 131 26.62 5.61 3.35
C ARG A 131 27.03 4.32 4.05
N TYR A 132 26.12 3.38 4.21
CA TYR A 132 26.33 2.13 4.94
C TYR A 132 26.45 0.95 3.98
N ASP A 133 27.08 -0.13 4.46
CA ASP A 133 27.06 -1.41 3.77
C ASP A 133 25.64 -1.99 3.72
N HIS A 134 25.46 -3.00 2.86
CA HIS A 134 24.15 -3.61 2.66
C HIS A 134 23.54 -4.16 3.97
N ALA A 135 24.34 -4.86 4.77
CA ALA A 135 23.84 -5.48 6.00
C ALA A 135 23.33 -4.44 7.00
N THR A 136 24.05 -3.32 7.14
CA THR A 136 23.64 -2.20 7.99
C THR A 136 22.42 -1.47 7.41
N ALA A 137 22.41 -1.19 6.11
CA ALA A 137 21.26 -0.58 5.44
C ALA A 137 19.99 -1.43 5.59
N TRP A 138 20.14 -2.75 5.56
CA TRP A 138 19.04 -3.69 5.73
C TRP A 138 18.46 -3.68 7.15
N LYS A 139 19.31 -3.49 8.18
CA LYS A 139 18.83 -3.28 9.55
C LYS A 139 18.01 -2.01 9.71
N PHE A 140 18.35 -0.94 9.02
CA PHE A 140 17.51 0.26 9.00
C PHE A 140 16.16 0.02 8.33
N ALA A 141 16.14 -0.78 7.25
CA ALA A 141 14.88 -1.19 6.62
C ALA A 141 14.01 -2.01 7.59
N GLU A 142 14.60 -2.95 8.33
CA GLU A 142 13.89 -3.72 9.37
C GLU A 142 13.30 -2.80 10.44
N VAL A 143 14.10 -1.92 11.03
CA VAL A 143 13.65 -0.96 12.05
C VAL A 143 12.49 -0.11 11.52
N ARG A 144 12.59 0.36 10.28
CA ARG A 144 11.52 1.11 9.62
C ARG A 144 10.23 0.32 9.53
N VAL A 145 10.27 -0.87 8.96
CA VAL A 145 9.07 -1.71 8.76
C VAL A 145 8.42 -2.02 10.11
N ARG A 146 9.21 -2.52 11.05
CA ARG A 146 8.71 -2.87 12.39
C ARG A 146 8.10 -1.67 13.11
N SER A 147 8.80 -0.54 13.15
CA SER A 147 8.32 0.64 13.86
C SER A 147 7.04 1.23 13.28
N LEU A 148 6.90 1.26 11.95
CA LEU A 148 5.67 1.73 11.31
C LEU A 148 4.50 0.80 11.61
N VAL A 149 4.67 -0.50 11.41
CA VAL A 149 3.59 -1.48 11.64
C VAL A 149 3.19 -1.50 13.11
N ALA A 150 4.15 -1.56 14.04
CA ALA A 150 3.87 -1.54 15.47
C ALA A 150 3.14 -0.25 15.90
N ARG A 151 3.57 0.91 15.39
CA ARG A 151 2.94 2.20 15.71
C ARG A 151 1.47 2.28 15.28
N PHE A 152 1.12 1.63 14.17
CA PHE A 152 -0.23 1.66 13.59
C PHE A 152 -0.98 0.34 13.73
N ARG A 153 -0.52 -0.56 14.60
CA ARG A 153 -1.17 -1.85 14.89
C ARG A 153 -2.67 -1.66 15.17
N GLY A 154 -3.50 -2.47 14.51
CA GLY A 154 -4.94 -2.45 14.65
C GLY A 154 -5.64 -1.24 14.04
N ARG A 155 -4.89 -0.26 13.51
CA ARG A 155 -5.43 0.94 12.85
C ARG A 155 -5.32 0.87 11.32
N ILE A 156 -4.25 0.30 10.81
CA ILE A 156 -4.04 0.09 9.38
C ILE A 156 -4.13 -1.40 9.08
N PRO A 157 -5.29 -1.88 8.62
CA PRO A 157 -5.51 -3.31 8.37
C PRO A 157 -4.87 -3.83 7.09
N VAL A 158 -4.35 -2.95 6.22
CA VAL A 158 -3.74 -3.33 4.93
C VAL A 158 -2.51 -2.47 4.67
N TRP A 159 -1.41 -3.12 4.30
CA TRP A 159 -0.17 -2.47 3.90
C TRP A 159 0.29 -2.93 2.53
N ASP A 160 0.74 -2.02 1.68
CA ASP A 160 1.65 -2.38 0.60
C ASP A 160 3.02 -2.62 1.22
N ALA A 161 3.34 -3.88 1.47
CA ALA A 161 4.57 -4.26 2.16
C ALA A 161 5.80 -3.93 1.31
N VAL A 162 5.73 -4.30 0.04
CA VAL A 162 6.78 -4.00 -0.94
C VAL A 162 6.15 -3.39 -2.18
N ASN A 163 6.69 -2.23 -2.58
CA ASN A 163 6.30 -1.56 -3.81
C ASN A 163 7.26 -1.90 -4.95
N GLU A 164 6.71 -2.26 -6.11
CA GLU A 164 7.40 -2.45 -7.39
C GLU A 164 8.57 -3.44 -7.37
N PRO A 165 8.43 -4.61 -6.71
CA PRO A 165 9.53 -5.55 -6.57
C PRO A 165 9.93 -6.19 -7.90
N MET A 166 9.03 -6.26 -8.87
CA MET A 166 9.28 -6.93 -10.15
C MET A 166 10.10 -6.08 -11.11
N TRP A 167 9.91 -4.75 -11.04
CA TRP A 167 10.55 -3.83 -11.96
C TRP A 167 11.81 -3.21 -11.37
N GLU A 168 11.79 -2.91 -10.10
CA GLU A 168 12.71 -1.96 -9.49
C GLU A 168 13.31 -2.51 -8.19
N ALA A 169 13.76 -3.77 -8.22
CA ALA A 169 14.39 -4.44 -7.08
C ALA A 169 15.87 -4.10 -6.97
N ALA A 170 16.22 -3.13 -6.13
CA ALA A 170 17.61 -2.74 -5.86
C ALA A 170 18.08 -3.14 -4.46
N PHE A 171 17.41 -4.08 -3.80
CA PHE A 171 17.61 -4.36 -2.38
C PHE A 171 19.02 -4.83 -2.00
N LYS A 172 19.70 -5.60 -2.87
CA LYS A 172 21.07 -6.06 -2.62
C LYS A 172 22.10 -4.93 -2.66
N ASN A 173 21.69 -3.77 -3.16
CA ASN A 173 22.57 -2.63 -3.29
C ASN A 173 21.83 -1.33 -2.97
N LEU A 174 21.26 -1.22 -1.78
CA LEU A 174 20.57 -0.01 -1.33
C LEU A 174 21.47 1.22 -1.35
N ALA A 175 22.79 1.01 -1.24
CA ALA A 175 23.80 2.07 -1.36
C ALA A 175 24.06 2.49 -2.82
N SER A 176 23.70 1.67 -3.82
CA SER A 176 23.88 1.99 -5.23
C SER A 176 22.80 2.96 -5.73
N ARG A 177 23.16 3.67 -6.80
CA ARG A 177 22.19 4.44 -7.61
C ARG A 177 21.68 3.64 -8.82
N GLN A 178 22.21 2.44 -9.02
CA GLN A 178 21.80 1.53 -10.08
C GLN A 178 20.85 0.50 -9.50
N TRP A 179 19.87 0.13 -10.27
CA TRP A 179 18.97 -0.98 -9.94
C TRP A 179 18.88 -1.94 -11.11
N PRO A 180 18.85 -3.24 -10.84
CA PRO A 180 18.60 -4.21 -11.88
C PRO A 180 17.10 -4.22 -12.22
N HIS A 181 16.79 -4.16 -13.49
CA HIS A 181 15.47 -4.55 -13.96
C HIS A 181 15.39 -6.08 -13.98
N LEU A 182 14.32 -6.62 -13.42
CA LEU A 182 14.05 -8.06 -13.39
C LEU A 182 15.11 -8.90 -12.63
N GLU A 183 15.13 -8.75 -11.33
CA GLU A 183 15.89 -9.63 -10.44
C GLU A 183 15.44 -11.11 -10.58
N THR A 184 16.31 -12.05 -10.18
CA THR A 184 15.94 -13.48 -10.11
C THR A 184 14.87 -13.72 -9.05
N LEU A 185 14.08 -14.79 -9.19
CA LEU A 185 13.06 -15.12 -8.20
C LEU A 185 13.64 -15.37 -6.81
N ASP A 186 14.78 -16.05 -6.73
CA ASP A 186 15.46 -16.32 -5.45
C ASP A 186 15.86 -15.02 -4.75
N ASN A 187 16.43 -14.07 -5.49
CA ASN A 187 16.77 -12.76 -4.98
C ASN A 187 15.54 -11.98 -4.52
N LEU A 188 14.42 -12.07 -5.24
CA LEU A 188 13.16 -11.45 -4.85
C LEU A 188 12.59 -12.06 -3.58
N VAL A 189 12.64 -13.39 -3.44
CA VAL A 189 12.21 -14.08 -2.22
C VAL A 189 13.07 -13.68 -1.02
N GLU A 190 14.41 -13.66 -1.18
CA GLU A 190 15.34 -13.21 -0.15
C GLU A 190 15.05 -11.78 0.32
N TYR A 191 14.63 -10.92 -0.60
CA TYR A 191 14.28 -9.53 -0.35
C TYR A 191 12.91 -9.37 0.32
N ILE A 192 11.86 -10.03 -0.20
CA ILE A 192 10.49 -9.78 0.18
C ILE A 192 10.11 -10.53 1.47
N ALA A 193 10.60 -11.76 1.62
CA ALA A 193 10.23 -12.62 2.73
C ALA A 193 10.50 -12.02 4.12
N PRO A 194 11.65 -11.38 4.39
CA PRO A 194 11.87 -10.71 5.67
C PRO A 194 10.86 -9.60 5.94
N ILE A 195 10.55 -8.77 4.94
CA ILE A 195 9.63 -7.64 5.10
C ILE A 195 8.22 -8.12 5.50
N LEU A 196 7.74 -9.18 4.85
CA LEU A 196 6.45 -9.79 5.19
C LEU A 196 6.46 -10.39 6.61
N ARG A 197 7.57 -11.04 7.01
CA ARG A 197 7.72 -11.58 8.37
C ARG A 197 7.73 -10.47 9.41
N TRP A 198 8.55 -9.43 9.24
CA TRP A 198 8.62 -8.29 10.17
C TRP A 198 7.26 -7.62 10.35
N GLY A 199 6.53 -7.43 9.25
CA GLY A 199 5.20 -6.85 9.33
C GLY A 199 4.24 -7.72 10.14
N ARG A 200 4.20 -9.03 9.89
CA ARG A 200 3.31 -9.98 10.60
C ARG A 200 3.67 -10.18 12.06
N GLU A 201 4.95 -10.13 12.40
CA GLU A 201 5.40 -10.20 13.79
C GLU A 201 4.90 -8.99 14.59
N GLU A 202 4.84 -7.80 13.96
CA GLU A 202 4.35 -6.59 14.61
C GLU A 202 2.82 -6.47 14.61
N ASP A 203 2.13 -6.85 13.53
CA ASP A 203 0.66 -6.87 13.48
C ASP A 203 0.16 -8.13 12.75
N PRO A 204 -0.09 -9.23 13.49
CA PRO A 204 -0.59 -10.49 12.89
C PRO A 204 -1.99 -10.39 12.26
N ALA A 205 -2.76 -9.35 12.57
CA ALA A 205 -4.10 -9.15 12.04
C ALA A 205 -4.12 -8.32 10.74
N ALA A 206 -3.03 -7.61 10.43
CA ALA A 206 -2.92 -6.83 9.21
C ALA A 206 -2.61 -7.70 7.99
N GLN A 207 -2.99 -7.22 6.82
CA GLN A 207 -2.72 -7.82 5.52
C GLN A 207 -1.54 -7.11 4.84
N PHE A 208 -0.60 -7.89 4.32
CA PHE A 208 0.61 -7.39 3.67
C PHE A 208 0.59 -7.77 2.18
N LEU A 209 0.48 -6.77 1.32
CA LEU A 209 0.36 -6.91 -0.12
C LEU A 209 1.71 -6.66 -0.81
N LEU A 210 1.90 -7.28 -1.95
CA LEU A 210 2.87 -6.84 -2.94
C LEU A 210 2.14 -5.94 -3.94
N ASN A 211 2.70 -4.78 -4.25
CA ASN A 211 2.08 -3.80 -5.15
C ASN A 211 3.00 -3.52 -6.33
N ASP A 212 2.51 -3.71 -7.56
CA ASP A 212 3.31 -3.53 -8.75
C ASP A 212 2.49 -3.07 -9.96
N TYR A 213 3.15 -2.75 -11.07
CA TYR A 213 2.57 -2.22 -12.29
C TYR A 213 2.98 -3.04 -13.54
N GLY A 214 2.44 -2.68 -14.70
CA GLY A 214 2.81 -3.27 -15.98
C GLY A 214 2.30 -4.69 -16.21
N MET A 215 1.24 -5.06 -15.50
CA MET A 215 0.57 -6.35 -15.65
C MET A 215 -0.77 -6.23 -16.40
N GLU A 216 -1.27 -5.04 -16.57
CA GLU A 216 -2.57 -4.74 -17.17
C GLU A 216 -2.47 -4.55 -18.69
N THR A 217 -1.50 -3.76 -19.11
CA THR A 217 -1.26 -3.41 -20.51
C THR A 217 0.24 -3.41 -20.81
N ASP A 218 0.59 -3.64 -22.06
CA ASP A 218 1.96 -3.50 -22.54
C ASP A 218 2.35 -2.02 -22.56
N TYR A 219 3.61 -1.73 -22.22
CA TYR A 219 4.14 -0.38 -22.35
C TYR A 219 4.36 0.00 -23.80
N PRO A 220 4.11 1.27 -24.18
CA PRO A 220 4.38 1.75 -25.55
C PRO A 220 5.84 1.57 -25.98
N ASN A 221 6.76 1.69 -25.00
CA ASN A 221 8.18 1.44 -25.19
C ASN A 221 8.56 0.19 -24.37
N PRO A 222 8.57 -1.00 -24.97
CA PRO A 222 8.84 -2.23 -24.25
C PRO A 222 10.24 -2.18 -23.62
N LEU A 223 10.31 -2.56 -22.35
CA LEU A 223 11.57 -2.70 -21.63
C LEU A 223 12.23 -4.04 -21.96
N THR A 224 13.55 -4.07 -21.89
CA THR A 224 14.35 -5.28 -22.03
C THR A 224 14.78 -5.76 -20.65
N GLY A 225 14.49 -7.01 -20.32
CA GLY A 225 14.96 -7.65 -19.10
C GLY A 225 16.46 -7.90 -19.10
N ASN A 226 17.03 -8.22 -17.95
CA ASN A 226 18.46 -8.54 -17.79
C ASN A 226 18.86 -9.78 -18.61
N ASP A 227 17.91 -10.64 -18.95
CA ASP A 227 18.09 -11.82 -19.80
C ASP A 227 17.95 -11.53 -21.32
N GLY A 228 17.80 -10.25 -21.69
CA GLY A 228 17.61 -9.81 -23.07
C GLY A 228 16.19 -10.00 -23.61
N SER A 229 15.26 -10.54 -22.82
CA SER A 229 13.88 -10.73 -23.25
C SER A 229 13.09 -9.40 -23.27
N THR A 230 12.12 -9.31 -24.16
CA THR A 230 11.16 -8.20 -24.12
C THR A 230 10.16 -8.39 -22.98
N VAL A 231 10.01 -7.39 -22.14
CA VAL A 231 9.05 -7.40 -21.04
C VAL A 231 7.68 -6.98 -21.55
N THR A 232 6.71 -7.88 -21.42
CA THR A 232 5.31 -7.64 -21.76
C THR A 232 4.42 -7.80 -20.52
N ALA A 233 3.21 -7.28 -20.56
CA ALA A 233 2.23 -7.50 -19.50
C ALA A 233 1.98 -8.99 -19.22
N ALA A 234 1.98 -9.81 -20.28
CA ALA A 234 1.84 -11.26 -20.16
C ALA A 234 3.04 -11.91 -19.45
N SER A 235 4.28 -11.52 -19.80
CA SER A 235 5.48 -12.03 -19.14
C SER A 235 5.53 -11.57 -17.68
N GLN A 236 5.12 -10.35 -17.38
CA GLN A 236 5.04 -9.83 -16.01
C GLN A 236 4.01 -10.57 -15.16
N ARG A 237 2.81 -10.82 -15.68
CA ARG A 237 1.82 -11.64 -14.96
C ARG A 237 2.35 -13.02 -14.63
N LYS A 238 2.99 -13.70 -15.61
CA LYS A 238 3.59 -15.02 -15.41
C LYS A 238 4.65 -14.99 -14.30
N ARG A 239 5.52 -14.00 -14.36
CA ARG A 239 6.61 -13.82 -13.40
C ARG A 239 6.07 -13.47 -11.99
N TYR A 240 5.07 -12.61 -11.90
CA TYR A 240 4.46 -12.25 -10.62
C TYR A 240 3.78 -13.44 -9.95
N LEU A 241 3.08 -14.27 -10.71
CA LEU A 241 2.54 -15.53 -10.21
C LEU A 241 3.63 -16.50 -9.75
N ALA A 242 4.75 -16.57 -10.48
CA ALA A 242 5.89 -17.38 -10.06
C ALA A 242 6.50 -16.87 -8.75
N LEU A 243 6.63 -15.57 -8.58
CA LEU A 243 7.08 -14.94 -7.32
C LEU A 243 6.15 -15.27 -6.14
N VAL A 244 4.84 -15.14 -6.33
CA VAL A 244 3.86 -15.48 -5.28
C VAL A 244 4.01 -16.95 -4.87
N ARG A 245 4.16 -17.88 -5.83
CA ARG A 245 4.39 -19.29 -5.55
C ARG A 245 5.71 -19.52 -4.80
N ALA A 246 6.79 -18.90 -5.25
CA ALA A 246 8.09 -19.03 -4.59
C ALA A 246 8.04 -18.52 -3.13
N LEU A 247 7.30 -17.44 -2.85
CA LEU A 247 7.06 -16.97 -1.49
C LEU A 247 6.19 -17.93 -0.67
N GLN A 248 5.18 -18.58 -1.29
CA GLN A 248 4.38 -19.62 -0.65
C GLN A 248 5.26 -20.83 -0.28
N ASP A 249 6.11 -21.30 -1.18
CA ASP A 249 7.05 -22.39 -0.96
C ASP A 249 8.07 -22.06 0.14
N ALA A 250 8.44 -20.79 0.27
CA ALA A 250 9.27 -20.28 1.37
C ALA A 250 8.50 -20.07 2.70
N GLY A 251 7.21 -20.43 2.76
CA GLY A 251 6.36 -20.33 3.95
C GLY A 251 5.95 -18.90 4.31
N VAL A 252 5.96 -17.97 3.35
CA VAL A 252 5.71 -16.55 3.61
C VAL A 252 4.90 -15.88 2.48
N ALA A 253 3.79 -16.47 2.11
CA ALA A 253 2.90 -15.92 1.08
C ALA A 253 2.45 -14.49 1.42
N PRO A 254 2.36 -13.56 0.45
CA PRO A 254 1.66 -12.30 0.65
C PRO A 254 0.16 -12.54 0.86
N ASP A 255 -0.53 -11.65 1.59
CA ASP A 255 -1.97 -11.76 1.82
C ASP A 255 -2.80 -11.32 0.61
N GLY A 256 -2.16 -10.70 -0.37
CA GLY A 256 -2.74 -10.30 -1.63
C GLY A 256 -1.74 -9.61 -2.55
N VAL A 257 -2.23 -9.27 -3.73
CA VAL A 257 -1.47 -8.55 -4.76
C VAL A 257 -2.17 -7.23 -5.07
N GLY A 258 -1.39 -6.17 -5.14
CA GLY A 258 -1.82 -4.86 -5.61
C GLY A 258 -1.43 -4.69 -7.08
N LEU A 259 -2.37 -4.27 -7.90
CA LEU A 259 -2.13 -3.86 -9.28
C LEU A 259 -2.32 -2.36 -9.35
N GLN A 260 -1.29 -1.63 -9.76
CA GLN A 260 -1.35 -0.16 -9.83
C GLN A 260 -2.29 0.33 -10.94
N SER A 261 -2.60 -0.54 -11.90
CA SER A 261 -3.58 -0.31 -12.97
C SER A 261 -3.37 1.00 -13.72
N HIS A 262 -2.11 1.35 -13.98
CA HIS A 262 -1.78 2.48 -14.85
C HIS A 262 -2.20 2.15 -16.27
N THR A 263 -3.31 2.72 -16.69
CA THR A 263 -3.90 2.57 -18.03
C THR A 263 -3.96 3.94 -18.72
N GLY A 264 -3.70 4.00 -20.01
CA GLY A 264 -3.80 5.25 -20.78
C GLY A 264 -2.51 6.05 -20.84
N TRP A 265 -1.44 5.38 -21.14
CA TRP A 265 -0.13 5.98 -21.45
C TRP A 265 -0.17 6.68 -22.81
#